data_aa52e25ffe1fc7ef0b97beb95b5ef7d0
#
_entry.id   aa52e25ffe1fc7ef0b97beb95b5ef7d0
#
_cell.length_a   1.000
_cell.length_b   1.000
_cell.length_c   1.000
_cell.angle_alpha   90.00
_cell.angle_beta   90.00
_cell.angle_gamma   90.00
#
_symmetry.space_group_name_H-M   'P 1'
#
loop_
_entity.id
_entity.type
_entity.pdbx_description
1 polymer ?
#
loop_
_entity_poly.entity_id
_entity_poly.type
_entity_poly.pdbx_seq_one_letter_code
_entity_poly.pdbx_strand_id
1 'polypeptide(L)'
;MSSETHRDKPLRLALVGMSGAGKTFWAKKLAASGVPAISCDDRIEAKLAPKLAAAGFAGINGVAAWMGWPDGPAYAEREAEYLAVEIRTLDEVLTALEKQPQQSLVLDTTGSVIYAGNNLLMRLRRQMTIVYLAASAAEQQLLIERYLNDPKPVLWRGAFQAKSGEMPRETVARCFPVLIAARRRSYEALAHCTLQVSDLRDATIDAAEFLERTRRLTA
;
A
#
# COMPACT_ATOMS: atom_id res chain seq x y z
N MET A 1 -3.77 30.94 36.58
CA MET A 1 -4.67 30.38 35.55
C MET A 1 -3.79 29.82 34.44
N SER A 2 -3.52 28.53 34.52
CA SER A 2 -2.65 27.83 33.55
C SER A 2 -3.43 27.60 32.27
N SER A 3 -2.96 28.22 31.20
CA SER A 3 -3.46 27.91 29.85
C SER A 3 -3.04 26.47 29.50
N GLU A 4 -3.96 25.52 29.64
CA GLU A 4 -3.81 24.22 28.98
C GLU A 4 -3.75 24.45 27.48
N THR A 5 -2.53 24.42 26.94
CA THR A 5 -2.30 24.36 25.53
C THR A 5 -2.96 23.05 25.04
N HIS A 6 -4.09 23.15 24.34
CA HIS A 6 -4.63 22.06 23.53
C HIS A 6 -3.51 21.63 22.58
N ARG A 7 -2.73 20.61 22.96
CA ARG A 7 -1.82 19.95 22.02
C ARG A 7 -2.70 19.25 20.99
N ASP A 8 -2.71 19.78 19.78
CA ASP A 8 -3.41 19.16 18.66
C ASP A 8 -3.00 17.69 18.59
N LYS A 9 -3.99 16.83 18.49
CA LYS A 9 -3.78 15.39 18.36
C LYS A 9 -2.89 15.10 17.13
N PRO A 10 -1.84 14.28 17.25
CA PRO A 10 -0.93 14.03 16.13
C PRO A 10 -1.67 13.46 14.94
N LEU A 11 -1.36 13.97 13.76
CA LEU A 11 -1.93 13.47 12.51
C LEU A 11 -1.25 12.15 12.11
N ARG A 12 -1.97 11.04 12.17
CA ARG A 12 -1.48 9.73 11.81
C ARG A 12 -2.39 9.09 10.76
N LEU A 13 -1.90 9.01 9.53
CA LEU A 13 -2.64 8.45 8.40
C LEU A 13 -1.91 7.25 7.82
N ALA A 14 -2.62 6.17 7.52
CA ALA A 14 -2.16 5.06 6.70
C ALA A 14 -2.97 5.02 5.40
N LEU A 15 -2.30 5.12 4.26
CA LEU A 15 -2.93 5.05 2.95
C LEU A 15 -2.91 3.61 2.48
N VAL A 16 -4.08 3.02 2.24
CA VAL A 16 -4.23 1.64 1.74
C VAL A 16 -4.94 1.62 0.39
N GLY A 17 -4.71 0.58 -0.39
CA GLY A 17 -5.30 0.41 -1.73
C GLY A 17 -4.34 -0.28 -2.69
N MET A 18 -4.82 -0.57 -3.88
CA MET A 18 -4.03 -1.24 -4.92
C MET A 18 -2.77 -0.47 -5.30
N SER A 19 -1.76 -1.19 -5.82
CA SER A 19 -0.62 -0.55 -6.48
C SER A 19 -1.13 0.35 -7.61
N GLY A 20 -0.59 1.57 -7.72
CA GLY A 20 -1.03 2.55 -8.72
C GLY A 20 -2.29 3.36 -8.35
N ALA A 21 -2.94 3.12 -7.20
CA ALA A 21 -4.10 3.90 -6.73
C ALA A 21 -3.77 5.32 -6.24
N GLY A 22 -2.50 5.73 -6.27
CA GLY A 22 -2.11 7.09 -5.90
C GLY A 22 -1.65 7.27 -4.45
N LYS A 23 -1.46 6.20 -3.67
CA LYS A 23 -0.99 6.27 -2.29
C LYS A 23 0.32 7.07 -2.15
N THR A 24 1.33 6.71 -2.93
CA THR A 24 2.63 7.39 -2.94
C THR A 24 2.54 8.86 -3.37
N PHE A 25 1.67 9.17 -4.32
CA PHE A 25 1.41 10.56 -4.72
C PHE A 25 0.88 11.38 -3.55
N TRP A 26 -0.14 10.87 -2.85
CA TRP A 26 -0.75 11.57 -1.72
C TRP A 26 0.18 11.61 -0.51
N ALA A 27 0.93 10.55 -0.24
CA ALA A 27 1.95 10.55 0.81
C ALA A 27 3.01 11.64 0.59
N LYS A 28 3.51 11.79 -0.65
CA LYS A 28 4.45 12.84 -1.03
C LYS A 28 3.83 14.23 -0.94
N LYS A 29 2.58 14.41 -1.37
CA LYS A 29 1.86 15.69 -1.31
C LYS A 29 1.63 16.14 0.14
N LEU A 30 1.28 15.20 1.03
CA LEU A 30 1.16 15.45 2.46
C LEU A 30 2.53 15.72 3.12
N ALA A 31 3.58 15.03 2.69
CA ALA A 31 4.93 15.31 3.16
C ALA A 31 5.40 16.72 2.79
N ALA A 32 5.09 17.19 1.59
CA ALA A 32 5.38 18.55 1.14
C ALA A 32 4.61 19.61 1.94
N SER A 33 3.49 19.27 2.59
CA SER A 33 2.76 20.15 3.51
C SER A 33 3.25 20.08 4.95
N GLY A 34 4.37 19.39 5.22
CA GLY A 34 5.03 19.36 6.52
C GLY A 34 4.71 18.13 7.38
N VAL A 35 3.94 17.14 6.90
CA VAL A 35 3.68 15.90 7.65
C VAL A 35 4.67 14.83 7.22
N PRO A 36 5.56 14.32 8.09
CA PRO A 36 6.51 13.26 7.73
C PRO A 36 5.82 12.06 7.08
N ALA A 37 6.42 11.50 6.03
CA ALA A 37 5.91 10.32 5.35
C ALA A 37 6.93 9.17 5.35
N ILE A 38 6.44 7.94 5.45
CA ILE A 38 7.21 6.71 5.31
C ILE A 38 6.59 5.89 4.19
N SER A 39 7.42 5.44 3.22
CA SER A 39 7.07 4.47 2.21
C SER A 39 7.45 3.07 2.69
N CYS A 40 6.47 2.16 2.76
CA CYS A 40 6.73 0.74 3.05
C CYS A 40 7.49 0.08 1.90
N ASP A 41 7.16 0.41 0.65
CA ASP A 41 7.82 -0.14 -0.53
C ASP A 41 9.32 0.17 -0.53
N ASP A 42 9.73 1.44 -0.23
CA ASP A 42 11.14 1.84 -0.16
C ASP A 42 11.88 1.10 0.96
N ARG A 43 11.25 0.91 2.12
CA ARG A 43 11.85 0.17 3.23
C ARG A 43 12.00 -1.31 2.95
N ILE A 44 11.04 -1.91 2.26
CA ILE A 44 11.10 -3.31 1.84
C ILE A 44 12.21 -3.49 0.82
N GLU A 45 12.27 -2.62 -0.19
CA GLU A 45 13.34 -2.61 -1.18
C GLU A 45 14.73 -2.53 -0.52
N ALA A 46 14.92 -1.58 0.40
CA ALA A 46 16.18 -1.43 1.12
C ALA A 46 16.57 -2.70 1.91
N LYS A 47 15.59 -3.39 2.52
CA LYS A 47 15.83 -4.66 3.23
C LYS A 47 16.16 -5.81 2.29
N LEU A 48 15.61 -5.83 1.09
CA LEU A 48 15.88 -6.83 0.06
C LEU A 48 17.11 -6.51 -0.79
N ALA A 49 17.63 -5.28 -0.73
CA ALA A 49 18.70 -4.80 -1.61
C ALA A 49 19.93 -5.72 -1.71
N PRO A 50 20.47 -6.31 -0.62
CA PRO A 50 21.62 -7.24 -0.73
C PRO A 50 21.27 -8.48 -1.57
N LYS A 51 20.06 -9.02 -1.42
CA LYS A 51 19.59 -10.19 -2.17
C LYS A 51 19.32 -9.85 -3.62
N LEU A 52 18.71 -8.70 -3.87
CA LEU A 52 18.44 -8.18 -5.21
C LEU A 52 19.76 -7.98 -5.98
N ALA A 53 20.73 -7.34 -5.36
CA ALA A 53 22.07 -7.12 -5.95
C ALA A 53 22.78 -8.44 -6.31
N ALA A 54 22.72 -9.45 -5.42
CA ALA A 54 23.28 -10.77 -5.70
C ALA A 54 22.60 -11.47 -6.89
N ALA A 55 21.34 -11.13 -7.20
CA ALA A 55 20.59 -11.65 -8.32
C ALA A 55 20.61 -10.73 -9.56
N GLY A 56 21.37 -9.61 -9.54
CA GLY A 56 21.49 -8.66 -10.62
C GLY A 56 20.30 -7.70 -10.77
N PHE A 57 19.51 -7.52 -9.71
CA PHE A 57 18.35 -6.62 -9.69
C PHE A 57 18.55 -5.43 -8.76
N ALA A 58 17.81 -4.33 -9.01
CA ALA A 58 17.77 -3.15 -8.15
C ALA A 58 16.44 -2.42 -8.28
N GLY A 59 16.07 -1.64 -7.26
CA GLY A 59 14.87 -0.84 -7.24
C GLY A 59 13.57 -1.65 -7.10
N ILE A 60 12.45 -0.97 -6.99
CA ILE A 60 11.14 -1.61 -6.84
C ILE A 60 10.76 -2.50 -8.03
N ASN A 61 11.17 -2.13 -9.24
CA ASN A 61 10.99 -2.97 -10.43
C ASN A 61 11.90 -4.21 -10.36
N GLY A 62 13.09 -4.07 -9.75
CA GLY A 62 13.97 -5.19 -9.45
C GLY A 62 13.35 -6.17 -8.46
N VAL A 63 12.61 -5.68 -7.47
CA VAL A 63 11.83 -6.56 -6.56
C VAL A 63 10.79 -7.37 -7.34
N ALA A 64 10.04 -6.71 -8.25
CA ALA A 64 9.04 -7.40 -9.09
C ALA A 64 9.69 -8.45 -10.00
N ALA A 65 10.80 -8.10 -10.65
CA ALA A 65 11.56 -9.01 -11.51
C ALA A 65 12.15 -10.20 -10.71
N TRP A 66 12.68 -9.93 -9.53
CA TRP A 66 13.17 -10.95 -8.62
C TRP A 66 12.05 -11.88 -8.14
N MET A 67 10.89 -11.35 -7.78
CA MET A 67 9.73 -12.18 -7.43
C MET A 67 9.31 -13.09 -8.58
N GLY A 68 9.34 -12.58 -9.80
CA GLY A 68 8.95 -13.30 -11.00
C GLY A 68 7.43 -13.46 -11.16
N TRP A 69 7.04 -14.31 -12.09
CA TRP A 69 5.65 -14.63 -12.35
C TRP A 69 5.14 -15.73 -11.41
N PRO A 70 3.84 -15.74 -11.06
CA PRO A 70 3.27 -16.69 -10.08
C PRO A 70 3.33 -18.16 -10.46
N ASP A 71 3.48 -18.48 -11.74
CA ASP A 71 3.70 -19.83 -12.28
C ASP A 71 5.19 -20.24 -12.30
N GLY A 72 6.08 -19.30 -11.98
CA GLY A 72 7.52 -19.56 -11.89
C GLY A 72 7.89 -20.39 -10.66
N PRO A 73 8.90 -21.27 -10.75
CA PRO A 73 9.24 -22.23 -9.70
C PRO A 73 9.68 -21.57 -8.38
N ALA A 74 10.25 -20.38 -8.42
CA ALA A 74 10.73 -19.66 -7.25
C ALA A 74 9.72 -18.68 -6.66
N TYR A 75 8.58 -18.45 -7.32
CA TYR A 75 7.63 -17.41 -6.93
C TYR A 75 7.07 -17.61 -5.53
N ALA A 76 6.63 -18.81 -5.18
CA ALA A 76 6.02 -19.09 -3.88
C ALA A 76 6.96 -18.77 -2.71
N GLU A 77 8.24 -19.13 -2.84
CA GLU A 77 9.27 -18.83 -1.84
C GLU A 77 9.51 -17.31 -1.74
N ARG A 78 9.64 -16.64 -2.89
CA ARG A 78 9.91 -15.20 -2.95
C ARG A 78 8.71 -14.36 -2.51
N GLU A 79 7.48 -14.80 -2.81
CA GLU A 79 6.25 -14.20 -2.29
C GLU A 79 6.21 -14.29 -0.75
N ALA A 80 6.54 -15.45 -0.18
CA ALA A 80 6.57 -15.64 1.26
C ALA A 80 7.66 -14.78 1.93
N GLU A 81 8.83 -14.69 1.31
CA GLU A 81 9.92 -13.84 1.80
C GLU A 81 9.57 -12.37 1.74
N TYR A 82 9.01 -11.89 0.62
CA TYR A 82 8.52 -10.52 0.50
C TYR A 82 7.51 -10.19 1.60
N LEU A 83 6.52 -11.05 1.81
CA LEU A 83 5.51 -10.86 2.86
C LEU A 83 6.13 -10.83 4.26
N ALA A 84 7.12 -11.67 4.55
CA ALA A 84 7.82 -11.65 5.84
C ALA A 84 8.58 -10.34 6.05
N VAL A 85 9.18 -9.77 5.00
CA VAL A 85 9.85 -8.45 5.06
C VAL A 85 8.82 -7.33 5.23
N GLU A 86 7.68 -7.40 4.54
CA GLU A 86 6.58 -6.45 4.68
C GLU A 86 6.03 -6.42 6.11
N ILE A 87 5.75 -7.60 6.70
CA ILE A 87 5.28 -7.73 8.09
C ILE A 87 6.27 -7.09 9.07
N ARG A 88 7.57 -7.40 8.94
CA ARG A 88 8.61 -6.80 9.79
C ARG A 88 8.69 -5.28 9.62
N THR A 89 8.58 -4.80 8.39
CA THR A 89 8.62 -3.37 8.09
C THR A 89 7.45 -2.63 8.75
N LEU A 90 6.24 -3.17 8.66
CA LEU A 90 5.06 -2.59 9.30
C LEU A 90 5.19 -2.64 10.83
N ASP A 91 5.64 -3.75 11.40
CA ASP A 91 5.84 -3.90 12.85
C ASP A 91 6.85 -2.89 13.41
N GLU A 92 7.98 -2.69 12.72
CA GLU A 92 8.99 -1.69 13.09
C GLU A 92 8.42 -0.26 13.10
N VAL A 93 7.61 0.09 12.07
CA VAL A 93 6.97 1.42 12.00
C VAL A 93 6.01 1.62 13.17
N LEU A 94 5.14 0.65 13.43
CA LEU A 94 4.17 0.73 14.52
C LEU A 94 4.85 0.77 15.90
N THR A 95 5.89 -0.02 16.08
CA THR A 95 6.69 -0.01 17.32
C THR A 95 7.41 1.32 17.53
N ALA A 96 7.89 1.96 16.47
CA ALA A 96 8.48 3.30 16.56
C ALA A 96 7.42 4.35 16.93
N LEU A 97 6.22 4.28 16.36
CA LEU A 97 5.11 5.19 16.68
C LEU A 97 4.61 5.05 18.12
N GLU A 98 4.64 3.85 18.69
CA GLU A 98 4.29 3.62 20.11
C GLU A 98 5.23 4.36 21.06
N LYS A 99 6.50 4.42 20.69
CA LYS A 99 7.53 5.16 21.48
C LYS A 99 7.47 6.68 21.31
N GLN A 100 6.73 7.16 20.30
CA GLN A 100 6.65 8.59 19.95
C GLN A 100 5.18 9.04 19.84
N PRO A 101 4.42 9.10 20.94
CA PRO A 101 2.97 9.32 20.93
C PRO A 101 2.54 10.63 20.27
N GLN A 102 3.41 11.64 20.24
CA GLN A 102 3.14 12.96 19.63
C GLN A 102 3.60 13.06 18.17
N GLN A 103 4.17 12.01 17.60
CA GLN A 103 4.64 12.03 16.21
C GLN A 103 3.48 11.96 15.23
N SER A 104 3.40 12.96 14.35
CA SER A 104 2.57 12.90 13.16
C SER A 104 3.27 12.07 12.06
N LEU A 105 2.53 11.28 11.29
CA LEU A 105 3.06 10.43 10.25
C LEU A 105 2.02 10.09 9.18
N VAL A 106 2.42 10.13 7.92
CA VAL A 106 1.73 9.47 6.81
C VAL A 106 2.46 8.18 6.46
N LEU A 107 1.77 7.06 6.49
CA LEU A 107 2.29 5.76 6.09
C LEU A 107 1.75 5.40 4.71
N ASP A 108 2.62 5.39 3.70
CA ASP A 108 2.34 4.83 2.38
C ASP A 108 2.55 3.31 2.46
N THR A 109 1.44 2.57 2.57
CA THR A 109 1.51 1.11 2.67
C THR A 109 1.64 0.45 1.31
N THR A 110 2.09 -0.79 1.29
CA THR A 110 2.04 -1.62 0.09
C THR A 110 0.60 -1.99 -0.28
N GLY A 111 0.40 -2.48 -1.51
CA GLY A 111 -0.90 -3.04 -1.90
C GLY A 111 -1.22 -4.40 -1.22
N SER A 112 -0.25 -5.02 -0.57
CA SER A 112 -0.39 -6.31 0.11
C SER A 112 -0.51 -6.22 1.63
N VAL A 113 -0.50 -5.02 2.20
CA VAL A 113 -0.57 -4.80 3.66
C VAL A 113 -1.70 -5.56 4.35
N ILE A 114 -2.81 -5.81 3.65
CA ILE A 114 -3.95 -6.61 4.14
C ILE A 114 -3.60 -8.07 4.48
N TYR A 115 -2.44 -8.56 4.04
CA TYR A 115 -1.96 -9.91 4.36
C TYR A 115 -1.00 -9.94 5.57
N ALA A 116 -0.79 -8.82 6.24
CA ALA A 116 0.14 -8.72 7.38
C ALA A 116 -0.35 -9.44 8.66
N GLY A 117 -1.55 -10.00 8.64
CA GLY A 117 -2.15 -10.71 9.77
C GLY A 117 -2.96 -9.81 10.71
N ASN A 118 -4.03 -10.39 11.29
CA ASN A 118 -5.03 -9.64 12.04
C ASN A 118 -4.44 -8.82 13.19
N ASN A 119 -3.50 -9.39 13.96
CA ASN A 119 -2.92 -8.69 15.11
C ASN A 119 -2.22 -7.39 14.69
N LEU A 120 -1.45 -7.44 13.61
CA LEU A 120 -0.71 -6.28 13.12
C LEU A 120 -1.65 -5.25 12.47
N LEU A 121 -2.65 -5.71 11.72
CA LEU A 121 -3.68 -4.85 11.13
C LEU A 121 -4.53 -4.14 12.20
N MET A 122 -4.89 -4.82 13.27
CA MET A 122 -5.58 -4.20 14.41
C MET A 122 -4.70 -3.21 15.16
N ARG A 123 -3.39 -3.47 15.25
CA ARG A 123 -2.40 -2.51 15.79
C ARG A 123 -2.31 -1.26 14.93
N LEU A 124 -2.23 -1.43 13.60
CA LEU A 124 -2.25 -0.34 12.62
C LEU A 124 -3.53 0.50 12.78
N ARG A 125 -4.69 -0.16 12.84
CA ARG A 125 -6.00 0.49 12.97
C ARG A 125 -6.16 1.30 14.26
N ARG A 126 -5.55 0.86 15.37
CA ARG A 126 -5.58 1.60 16.66
C ARG A 126 -4.67 2.81 16.67
N GLN A 127 -3.58 2.79 15.90
CA GLN A 127 -2.56 3.84 15.94
C GLN A 127 -2.72 4.90 14.86
N MET A 128 -3.41 4.57 13.75
CA MET A 128 -3.52 5.42 12.58
C MET A 128 -4.94 5.45 12.02
N THR A 129 -5.35 6.59 11.48
CA THR A 129 -6.55 6.66 10.63
C THR A 129 -6.21 6.04 9.29
N ILE A 130 -6.91 4.97 8.93
CA ILE A 130 -6.68 4.23 7.69
C ILE A 130 -7.60 4.78 6.60
N VAL A 131 -7.02 5.29 5.53
CA VAL A 131 -7.71 5.85 4.36
C VAL A 131 -7.56 4.89 3.19
N TYR A 132 -8.66 4.32 2.72
CA TYR A 132 -8.66 3.51 1.52
C TYR A 132 -8.84 4.38 0.28
N LEU A 133 -7.87 4.34 -0.64
CA LEU A 133 -7.97 4.95 -1.95
C LEU A 133 -8.59 3.95 -2.92
N ALA A 134 -9.90 4.09 -3.16
CA ALA A 134 -10.70 3.16 -3.94
C ALA A 134 -10.67 3.53 -5.42
N ALA A 135 -10.25 2.60 -6.27
CA ALA A 135 -10.31 2.73 -7.71
C ALA A 135 -11.69 2.31 -8.25
N SER A 136 -12.32 3.16 -9.07
CA SER A 136 -13.51 2.84 -9.84
C SER A 136 -13.24 1.69 -10.84
N ALA A 137 -14.29 1.12 -11.44
CA ALA A 137 -14.13 0.08 -12.45
C ALA A 137 -13.26 0.53 -13.64
N ALA A 138 -13.43 1.76 -14.11
CA ALA A 138 -12.61 2.31 -15.20
C ALA A 138 -11.13 2.48 -14.77
N GLU A 139 -10.89 2.88 -13.53
CA GLU A 139 -9.53 3.01 -12.99
C GLU A 139 -8.88 1.64 -12.76
N GLN A 140 -9.64 0.62 -12.38
CA GLN A 140 -9.14 -0.75 -12.25
C GLN A 140 -8.61 -1.27 -13.59
N GLN A 141 -9.28 -0.97 -14.70
CA GLN A 141 -8.78 -1.31 -16.04
C GLN A 141 -7.42 -0.66 -16.31
N LEU A 142 -7.25 0.61 -15.95
CA LEU A 142 -5.95 1.30 -16.07
C LEU A 142 -4.87 0.71 -15.15
N LEU A 143 -5.25 0.21 -13.97
CA LEU A 143 -4.29 -0.49 -13.08
C LEU A 143 -3.81 -1.80 -13.70
N ILE A 144 -4.67 -2.54 -14.38
CA ILE A 144 -4.32 -3.78 -15.09
C ILE A 144 -3.33 -3.46 -16.22
N GLU A 145 -3.65 -2.48 -17.05
CA GLU A 145 -2.79 -2.05 -18.17
C GLU A 145 -1.40 -1.59 -17.68
N ARG A 146 -1.37 -0.80 -16.60
CA ARG A 146 -0.11 -0.38 -15.98
C ARG A 146 0.70 -1.56 -15.46
N TYR A 147 0.05 -2.51 -14.78
CA TYR A 147 0.72 -3.70 -14.27
C TYR A 147 1.32 -4.56 -15.39
N LEU A 148 0.60 -4.69 -16.51
CA LEU A 148 1.07 -5.44 -17.67
C LEU A 148 2.26 -4.79 -18.38
N ASN A 149 2.40 -3.45 -18.30
CA ASN A 149 3.47 -2.69 -18.97
C ASN A 149 4.65 -2.37 -18.02
N ASP A 150 4.40 -2.18 -16.74
CA ASP A 150 5.39 -1.87 -15.70
C ASP A 150 5.05 -2.63 -14.42
N PRO A 151 5.36 -3.95 -14.35
CA PRO A 151 5.04 -4.79 -13.21
C PRO A 151 5.66 -4.26 -11.92
N LYS A 152 4.85 -4.13 -10.88
CA LYS A 152 5.26 -3.88 -9.50
C LYS A 152 5.13 -5.17 -8.69
N PRO A 153 5.79 -5.28 -7.52
CA PRO A 153 5.61 -6.45 -6.66
C PRO A 153 4.14 -6.64 -6.30
N VAL A 154 3.59 -7.79 -6.62
CA VAL A 154 2.21 -8.16 -6.31
C VAL A 154 2.18 -9.55 -5.71
N LEU A 155 1.61 -9.67 -4.51
CA LEU A 155 1.32 -10.96 -3.89
C LEU A 155 0.01 -11.50 -4.45
N TRP A 156 0.07 -12.55 -5.22
CA TRP A 156 -1.12 -13.12 -5.84
C TRP A 156 -1.96 -13.99 -4.92
N ARG A 157 -1.33 -14.61 -3.91
CA ARG A 157 -2.00 -15.39 -2.86
C ARG A 157 -3.00 -16.42 -3.42
N GLY A 158 -2.63 -17.11 -4.50
CA GLY A 158 -3.48 -18.11 -5.17
C GLY A 158 -4.52 -17.52 -6.13
N ALA A 159 -4.61 -16.22 -6.30
CA ALA A 159 -5.52 -15.62 -7.29
C ALA A 159 -5.04 -15.83 -8.74
N PHE A 160 -3.76 -16.08 -8.96
CA PHE A 160 -3.23 -16.42 -10.26
C PHE A 160 -3.42 -17.92 -10.53
N GLN A 161 -4.21 -18.24 -11.53
CA GLN A 161 -4.51 -19.63 -11.95
C GLN A 161 -4.36 -19.73 -13.46
N ALA A 162 -3.18 -20.15 -13.92
CA ALA A 162 -2.92 -20.36 -15.32
C ALA A 162 -3.79 -21.52 -15.88
N LYS A 163 -4.27 -21.37 -17.11
CA LYS A 163 -4.94 -22.42 -17.87
C LYS A 163 -3.96 -23.03 -18.87
N SER A 164 -4.20 -24.26 -19.26
CA SER A 164 -3.40 -24.93 -20.30
C SER A 164 -3.39 -24.10 -21.59
N GLY A 165 -2.20 -23.80 -22.11
CA GLY A 165 -1.99 -23.01 -23.32
C GLY A 165 -2.16 -21.50 -23.18
N GLU A 166 -2.48 -20.99 -21.98
CA GLU A 166 -2.64 -19.56 -21.73
C GLU A 166 -1.26 -18.90 -21.51
N MET A 167 -1.00 -17.80 -22.20
CA MET A 167 0.21 -17.03 -21.97
C MET A 167 0.16 -16.28 -20.62
N PRO A 168 1.29 -16.06 -19.92
CA PRO A 168 1.30 -15.38 -18.61
C PRO A 168 0.56 -14.04 -18.61
N ARG A 169 0.67 -13.25 -19.68
CA ARG A 169 -0.01 -11.96 -19.82
C ARG A 169 -1.53 -12.11 -19.89
N GLU A 170 -2.03 -13.14 -20.56
CA GLU A 170 -3.47 -13.46 -20.66
C GLU A 170 -4.00 -13.92 -19.30
N THR A 171 -3.25 -14.79 -18.63
CA THR A 171 -3.56 -15.21 -17.25
C THR A 171 -3.65 -14.00 -16.30
N VAL A 172 -2.71 -13.07 -16.37
CA VAL A 172 -2.76 -11.82 -15.57
C VAL A 172 -4.01 -11.03 -15.90
N ALA A 173 -4.28 -10.74 -17.17
CA ALA A 173 -5.44 -9.96 -17.59
C ALA A 173 -6.76 -10.56 -17.06
N ARG A 174 -6.85 -11.88 -17.01
CA ARG A 174 -8.03 -12.60 -16.50
C ARG A 174 -8.07 -12.67 -14.96
N CYS A 175 -6.93 -12.87 -14.29
CA CYS A 175 -6.87 -13.10 -12.86
C CYS A 175 -6.76 -11.81 -12.04
N PHE A 176 -6.20 -10.73 -12.60
CA PHE A 176 -5.99 -9.48 -11.87
C PHE A 176 -7.30 -8.82 -11.39
N PRO A 177 -8.40 -8.80 -12.17
CA PRO A 177 -9.71 -8.34 -11.68
C PRO A 177 -10.21 -9.12 -10.46
N VAL A 178 -9.96 -10.43 -10.42
CA VAL A 178 -10.34 -11.29 -9.29
C VAL A 178 -9.53 -10.90 -8.04
N LEU A 179 -8.23 -10.68 -8.21
CA LEU A 179 -7.35 -10.21 -7.14
C LEU A 179 -7.80 -8.84 -6.61
N ILE A 180 -8.11 -7.89 -7.51
CA ILE A 180 -8.61 -6.56 -7.12
C ILE A 180 -9.90 -6.68 -6.31
N ALA A 181 -10.87 -7.48 -6.77
CA ALA A 181 -12.15 -7.66 -6.09
C ALA A 181 -11.99 -8.29 -4.69
N ALA A 182 -11.10 -9.27 -4.56
CA ALA A 182 -10.80 -9.89 -3.27
C ALA A 182 -10.14 -8.89 -2.30
N ARG A 183 -9.14 -8.13 -2.76
CA ARG A 183 -8.44 -7.13 -1.95
C ARG A 183 -9.33 -5.96 -1.57
N ARG A 184 -10.23 -5.54 -2.44
CA ARG A 184 -11.19 -4.47 -2.18
C ARG A 184 -11.94 -4.69 -0.87
N ARG A 185 -12.53 -5.88 -0.67
CA ARG A 185 -13.24 -6.23 0.57
C ARG A 185 -12.36 -6.10 1.81
N SER A 186 -11.09 -6.51 1.69
CA SER A 186 -10.14 -6.41 2.80
C SER A 186 -9.74 -4.96 3.10
N TYR A 187 -9.58 -4.11 2.09
CA TYR A 187 -9.32 -2.68 2.31
C TYR A 187 -10.54 -1.99 2.94
N GLU A 188 -11.74 -2.26 2.42
CA GLU A 188 -13.01 -1.72 2.96
C GLU A 188 -13.20 -2.11 4.43
N ALA A 189 -12.93 -3.37 4.79
CA ALA A 189 -13.03 -3.85 6.18
C ALA A 189 -11.96 -3.23 7.11
N LEU A 190 -10.78 -2.93 6.59
CA LEU A 190 -9.66 -2.38 7.35
C LEU A 190 -9.79 -0.86 7.54
N ALA A 191 -10.31 -0.13 6.55
CA ALA A 191 -10.31 1.32 6.50
C ALA A 191 -11.24 1.97 7.55
N HIS A 192 -10.91 3.19 7.95
CA HIS A 192 -11.79 4.09 8.70
C HIS A 192 -12.65 4.92 7.75
N CYS A 193 -12.10 5.27 6.56
CA CYS A 193 -12.84 5.93 5.51
C CYS A 193 -12.31 5.53 4.13
N THR A 194 -13.15 5.76 3.12
CA THR A 194 -12.84 5.48 1.71
C THR A 194 -12.93 6.78 0.91
N LEU A 195 -11.88 7.09 0.17
CA LEU A 195 -11.86 8.17 -0.81
C LEU A 195 -11.78 7.57 -2.21
N GLN A 196 -12.66 8.03 -3.11
CA GLN A 196 -12.60 7.59 -4.51
C GLN A 196 -11.41 8.25 -5.21
N VAL A 197 -10.63 7.47 -5.92
CA VAL A 197 -9.47 7.99 -6.68
C VAL A 197 -9.91 9.01 -7.73
N SER A 198 -11.09 8.80 -8.37
CA SER A 198 -11.69 9.76 -9.30
C SER A 198 -11.83 11.16 -8.71
N ASP A 199 -12.32 11.22 -7.46
CA ASP A 199 -12.60 12.48 -6.77
C ASP A 199 -11.33 13.20 -6.32
N LEU A 200 -10.20 12.49 -6.32
CA LEU A 200 -8.90 13.00 -5.93
C LEU A 200 -8.00 13.40 -7.12
N ARG A 201 -8.48 13.25 -8.36
CA ARG A 201 -7.72 13.59 -9.58
C ARG A 201 -7.79 15.05 -9.95
N ASP A 202 -8.71 15.80 -9.38
CA ASP A 202 -8.81 17.24 -9.60
C ASP A 202 -7.52 17.92 -9.09
N ALA A 203 -6.88 18.68 -9.98
CA ALA A 203 -5.63 19.37 -9.68
C ALA A 203 -5.77 20.42 -8.56
N THR A 204 -7.00 20.88 -8.29
CA THR A 204 -7.30 21.84 -7.21
C THR A 204 -7.26 21.20 -5.82
N ILE A 205 -7.36 19.87 -5.72
CA ILE A 205 -7.31 19.20 -4.43
C ILE A 205 -5.87 19.20 -3.92
N ASP A 206 -5.65 19.97 -2.88
CA ASP A 206 -4.37 20.03 -2.16
C ASP A 206 -4.34 19.08 -0.94
N ALA A 207 -3.28 19.16 -0.15
CA ALA A 207 -3.11 18.37 1.07
C ALA A 207 -4.17 18.74 2.13
N ALA A 208 -4.54 20.01 2.23
CA ALA A 208 -5.52 20.49 3.22
C ALA A 208 -6.91 19.94 2.90
N GLU A 209 -7.34 20.01 1.64
CA GLU A 209 -8.63 19.46 1.19
C GLU A 209 -8.67 17.93 1.35
N PHE A 210 -7.57 17.21 1.05
CA PHE A 210 -7.48 15.78 1.30
C PHE A 210 -7.70 15.44 2.79
N LEU A 211 -7.05 16.18 3.69
CA LEU A 211 -7.20 15.99 5.13
C LEU A 211 -8.62 16.33 5.61
N GLU A 212 -9.21 17.38 5.07
CA GLU A 212 -10.57 17.79 5.41
C GLU A 212 -11.60 16.73 4.99
N ARG A 213 -11.51 16.18 3.77
CA ARG A 213 -12.34 15.06 3.31
C ARG A 213 -12.17 13.83 4.21
N THR A 214 -10.93 13.51 4.60
CA THR A 214 -10.66 12.41 5.52
C THR A 214 -11.35 12.64 6.86
N ARG A 215 -11.25 13.84 7.44
CA ARG A 215 -11.88 14.18 8.72
C ARG A 215 -13.40 14.06 8.67
N ARG A 216 -14.04 14.60 7.63
CA ARG A 216 -15.51 14.54 7.45
C ARG A 216 -16.04 13.10 7.41
N LEU A 217 -15.26 12.17 6.88
CA LEU A 217 -15.65 10.77 6.76
C LEU A 217 -15.29 9.93 8.00
N THR A 218 -14.51 10.47 8.94
CA THR A 218 -14.08 9.77 10.16
C THR A 218 -14.66 10.37 11.45
N ALA A 219 -15.38 11.50 11.34
CA ALA A 219 -16.11 12.13 12.42
C ALA A 219 -17.40 11.38 12.73
#